data_8190eacc5fe1b9363664da8b5bdbc067
#
_entry.id   8190eacc5fe1b9363664da8b5bdbc067
#
_cell.length_a   1.000
_cell.length_b   1.000
_cell.length_c   1.000
_cell.angle_alpha   90.00
_cell.angle_beta   90.00
_cell.angle_gamma   90.00
#
_symmetry.space_group_name_H-M   'P 1'
#
loop_
_entity.id
_entity.type
_entity.pdbx_description
1 polymer ?
#
loop_
_entity_poly.entity_id
_entity_poly.type
_entity_poly.pdbx_seq_one_letter_code
_entity_poly.pdbx_strand_id
1 'polypeptide(L)'
;MLAFSARDDNEVEKTPPKNVLRTVTETDSGVRVRQMDDADLERILELRSIVRWSADPRAFDLLRGVRDARWAVAEAPDGELAGMVGAVPLGDIGVLCHLAVHDGYRGLGLGALLSTWAVAYLRSRGAKTIRLYSTLRAEALYRSLGFEEVTPRTVYRLEEGPWRLRVPDQVDGHRVETLTFGDLPELYGVDRWSYGADRSALLFATLRLHPGRGLIVRDSTGRIKGYLIRSVRGRATRIGPFLASTPDVARLLLARALSATGGTPVQVTVPGPAGCHAHSLLQEFGFEGTEDRMRLELGEKTATCRTGLAHYGTTPYLAT
;
A
#
# COMPACT_ATOMS: atom_id res chain seq x y z
N MET A 1 41.47 -30.50 -28.88
CA MET A 1 40.85 -31.53 -28.01
C MET A 1 40.90 -31.00 -26.59
N LEU A 2 39.90 -30.23 -26.19
CA LEU A 2 39.72 -29.69 -24.85
C LEU A 2 38.26 -29.91 -24.45
N ALA A 3 38.07 -30.76 -23.47
CA ALA A 3 36.78 -31.18 -22.95
C ALA A 3 36.21 -30.07 -22.07
N PHE A 4 35.00 -29.60 -22.42
CA PHE A 4 34.20 -28.78 -21.52
C PHE A 4 33.38 -29.69 -20.61
N SER A 5 33.67 -29.62 -19.34
CA SER A 5 32.91 -30.26 -18.26
C SER A 5 31.62 -29.51 -18.09
N ALA A 6 30.48 -30.18 -18.29
CA ALA A 6 29.19 -29.72 -17.93
C ALA A 6 29.05 -29.66 -16.41
N ARG A 7 28.73 -28.50 -15.86
CA ARG A 7 28.23 -28.38 -14.49
C ARG A 7 26.76 -28.67 -14.48
N ASP A 8 26.38 -29.66 -13.69
CA ASP A 8 25.01 -29.97 -13.34
C ASP A 8 24.45 -28.85 -12.46
N ASP A 9 23.74 -27.91 -13.07
CA ASP A 9 22.89 -26.92 -12.35
C ASP A 9 21.47 -27.50 -12.23
N ASN A 10 21.32 -28.47 -11.34
CA ASN A 10 20.00 -29.01 -10.98
C ASN A 10 19.59 -28.42 -9.60
N GLU A 11 19.50 -27.09 -9.51
CA GLU A 11 18.71 -26.46 -8.45
C GLU A 11 17.23 -26.59 -8.79
N VAL A 12 16.65 -27.69 -8.36
CA VAL A 12 15.18 -27.88 -8.34
C VAL A 12 14.61 -26.81 -7.45
N GLU A 13 14.07 -25.77 -8.07
CA GLU A 13 13.24 -24.75 -7.43
C GLU A 13 12.10 -25.45 -6.68
N LYS A 14 12.26 -25.64 -5.37
CA LYS A 14 11.26 -26.27 -4.53
C LYS A 14 10.06 -25.34 -4.42
N THR A 15 9.10 -25.52 -5.30
CA THR A 15 7.75 -24.96 -5.15
C THR A 15 7.24 -25.34 -3.76
N PRO A 16 6.94 -24.39 -2.88
CA PRO A 16 6.45 -24.72 -1.55
C PRO A 16 5.14 -25.51 -1.66
N PRO A 17 4.93 -26.51 -0.82
CA PRO A 17 3.77 -27.39 -0.90
C PRO A 17 2.48 -26.58 -0.78
N LYS A 18 1.49 -26.87 -1.64
CA LYS A 18 0.15 -26.25 -1.66
C LYS A 18 -0.59 -26.26 -0.30
N ASN A 19 -0.04 -26.93 0.68
CA ASN A 19 -0.63 -27.13 2.01
C ASN A 19 -0.14 -26.14 3.09
N VAL A 20 0.83 -25.24 2.80
CA VAL A 20 1.33 -24.27 3.79
C VAL A 20 0.23 -23.34 4.31
N LEU A 21 -0.85 -23.18 3.55
CA LEU A 21 -1.95 -22.25 3.84
C LEU A 21 -2.96 -22.76 4.86
N ARG A 22 -2.97 -24.07 5.16
CA ARG A 22 -3.86 -24.71 6.16
C ARG A 22 -3.13 -25.15 7.43
N THR A 23 -1.83 -24.95 7.50
CA THR A 23 -1.07 -25.35 8.68
C THR A 23 -1.40 -24.38 9.81
N VAL A 24 -2.17 -24.85 10.75
CA VAL A 24 -2.33 -24.19 12.03
C VAL A 24 -1.00 -24.33 12.75
N THR A 25 -0.31 -23.22 12.98
CA THR A 25 0.90 -23.22 13.81
C THR A 25 0.48 -22.82 15.20
N GLU A 26 0.70 -23.71 16.15
CA GLU A 26 0.44 -23.46 17.57
C GLU A 26 1.74 -23.09 18.28
N THR A 27 1.68 -22.07 19.12
CA THR A 27 2.82 -21.67 19.96
C THR A 27 2.82 -22.43 21.28
N ASP A 28 3.93 -22.40 22.02
CA ASP A 28 4.02 -22.98 23.38
C ASP A 28 2.99 -22.36 24.35
N SER A 29 2.52 -21.14 24.04
CA SER A 29 1.46 -20.48 24.81
C SER A 29 0.03 -20.86 24.37
N GLY A 30 -0.13 -21.85 23.48
CA GLY A 30 -1.42 -22.30 22.97
C GLY A 30 -2.08 -21.35 21.96
N VAL A 31 -1.40 -20.30 21.51
CA VAL A 31 -1.93 -19.39 20.48
C VAL A 31 -1.81 -20.05 19.11
N ARG A 32 -2.91 -20.08 18.37
CA ARG A 32 -3.00 -20.70 17.05
C ARG A 32 -3.01 -19.66 15.94
N VAL A 33 -2.10 -19.76 14.99
CA VAL A 33 -2.14 -18.93 13.76
C VAL A 33 -2.85 -19.70 12.66
N ARG A 34 -3.90 -19.13 12.14
CA ARG A 34 -4.73 -19.69 11.07
C ARG A 34 -5.14 -18.64 10.06
N GLN A 35 -5.56 -19.07 8.87
CA GLN A 35 -6.20 -18.15 7.93
C GLN A 35 -7.50 -17.60 8.53
N MET A 36 -7.74 -16.31 8.33
CA MET A 36 -8.98 -15.63 8.68
C MET A 36 -10.15 -16.22 7.89
N ASP A 37 -11.30 -16.33 8.52
CA ASP A 37 -12.60 -16.56 7.87
C ASP A 37 -13.55 -15.34 8.05
N ASP A 38 -14.74 -15.41 7.49
CA ASP A 38 -15.68 -14.30 7.54
C ASP A 38 -16.26 -14.08 8.95
N ALA A 39 -16.30 -15.11 9.79
CA ALA A 39 -16.76 -15.00 11.17
C ALA A 39 -15.79 -14.19 12.06
N ASP A 40 -14.53 -14.06 11.65
CA ASP A 40 -13.53 -13.28 12.38
C ASP A 40 -13.68 -11.76 12.19
N LEU A 41 -14.49 -11.30 11.23
CA LEU A 41 -14.51 -9.88 10.83
C LEU A 41 -14.79 -8.96 12.01
N GLU A 42 -15.79 -9.26 12.81
CA GLU A 42 -16.17 -8.42 13.96
C GLU A 42 -15.04 -8.35 14.98
N ARG A 43 -14.45 -9.51 15.33
CA ARG A 43 -13.31 -9.63 16.26
C ARG A 43 -12.06 -8.90 15.73
N ILE A 44 -11.84 -8.92 14.42
CA ILE A 44 -10.75 -8.16 13.78
C ILE A 44 -10.99 -6.64 13.89
N LEU A 45 -12.21 -6.18 13.68
CA LEU A 45 -12.53 -4.76 13.83
C LEU A 45 -12.35 -4.30 15.29
N GLU A 46 -12.68 -5.16 16.24
CA GLU A 46 -12.41 -4.94 17.67
C GLU A 46 -10.91 -4.85 17.95
N LEU A 47 -10.10 -5.83 17.52
CA LEU A 47 -8.65 -5.80 17.65
C LEU A 47 -8.06 -4.53 17.01
N ARG A 48 -8.56 -4.10 15.85
CA ARG A 48 -8.13 -2.86 15.20
C ARG A 48 -8.43 -1.62 16.06
N SER A 49 -9.56 -1.59 16.74
CA SER A 49 -9.91 -0.51 17.69
C SER A 49 -8.94 -0.49 18.88
N ILE A 50 -8.61 -1.65 19.45
CA ILE A 50 -7.66 -1.80 20.56
C ILE A 50 -6.28 -1.25 20.18
N VAL A 51 -5.77 -1.58 19.00
CA VAL A 51 -4.49 -1.06 18.50
C VAL A 51 -4.60 0.35 17.90
N ARG A 52 -5.71 1.05 18.11
CA ARG A 52 -6.00 2.42 17.64
C ARG A 52 -5.94 2.59 16.13
N TRP A 53 -6.30 1.56 15.41
CA TRP A 53 -6.50 1.64 13.96
C TRP A 53 -7.96 1.90 13.63
N SER A 54 -8.20 2.35 12.38
CA SER A 54 -9.58 2.48 11.92
C SER A 54 -10.27 1.13 11.86
N ALA A 55 -11.43 1.05 12.49
CA ALA A 55 -12.33 -0.09 12.45
C ALA A 55 -13.41 0.07 11.37
N ASP A 56 -13.20 0.91 10.34
CA ASP A 56 -14.12 1.03 9.20
C ASP A 56 -14.11 -0.26 8.37
N PRO A 57 -15.20 -1.03 8.36
CA PRO A 57 -15.27 -2.30 7.63
C PRO A 57 -15.09 -2.10 6.12
N ARG A 58 -15.55 -0.98 5.55
CA ARG A 58 -15.47 -0.70 4.10
C ARG A 58 -14.03 -0.58 3.63
N ALA A 59 -13.18 0.06 4.43
CA ALA A 59 -11.75 0.18 4.12
C ALA A 59 -11.03 -1.17 4.19
N PHE A 60 -11.48 -2.06 5.09
CA PHE A 60 -10.96 -3.42 5.20
C PHE A 60 -11.45 -4.29 4.05
N ASP A 61 -12.75 -4.23 3.73
CA ASP A 61 -13.36 -4.98 2.63
C ASP A 61 -12.78 -4.62 1.26
N LEU A 62 -12.34 -3.37 1.07
CA LEU A 62 -11.66 -2.96 -0.15
C LEU A 62 -10.45 -3.86 -0.44
N LEU A 63 -9.62 -4.11 0.57
CA LEU A 63 -8.43 -4.97 0.41
C LEU A 63 -8.82 -6.45 0.29
N ARG A 64 -9.84 -6.91 1.02
CA ARG A 64 -10.38 -8.27 0.88
C ARG A 64 -10.92 -8.54 -0.52
N GLY A 65 -11.40 -7.52 -1.21
CA GLY A 65 -11.84 -7.60 -2.61
C GLY A 65 -10.71 -7.73 -3.63
N VAL A 66 -9.44 -7.56 -3.22
CA VAL A 66 -8.31 -7.82 -4.11
C VAL A 66 -8.16 -9.32 -4.31
N ARG A 67 -8.07 -9.74 -5.56
CA ARG A 67 -7.91 -11.17 -5.88
C ARG A 67 -6.72 -11.77 -5.14
N ASP A 68 -6.96 -12.91 -4.53
CA ASP A 68 -5.95 -13.66 -3.78
C ASP A 68 -5.36 -12.93 -2.54
N ALA A 69 -5.90 -11.79 -2.13
CA ALA A 69 -5.55 -11.24 -0.83
C ALA A 69 -6.07 -12.14 0.30
N ARG A 70 -5.25 -12.36 1.33
CA ARG A 70 -5.58 -13.19 2.49
C ARG A 70 -5.12 -12.53 3.78
N TRP A 71 -5.81 -12.90 4.84
CA TRP A 71 -5.45 -12.53 6.20
C TRP A 71 -5.21 -13.78 7.04
N ALA A 72 -4.30 -13.68 7.99
CA ALA A 72 -4.18 -14.63 9.08
C ALA A 72 -4.50 -13.93 10.40
N VAL A 73 -4.99 -14.72 11.33
CA VAL A 73 -5.26 -14.33 12.72
C VAL A 73 -4.48 -15.22 13.66
N ALA A 74 -4.06 -14.66 14.78
CA ALA A 74 -3.53 -15.39 15.92
C ALA A 74 -4.65 -15.44 16.97
N GLU A 75 -5.15 -16.64 17.25
CA GLU A 75 -6.26 -16.89 18.16
C GLU A 75 -5.75 -17.53 19.45
N ALA A 76 -6.05 -16.91 20.58
CA ALA A 76 -5.70 -17.40 21.91
C ALA A 76 -6.61 -18.55 22.35
N PRO A 77 -6.23 -19.36 23.38
CA PRO A 77 -7.03 -20.51 23.84
C PRO A 77 -8.44 -20.14 24.32
N ASP A 78 -8.65 -18.93 24.81
CA ASP A 78 -9.95 -18.40 25.22
C ASP A 78 -10.81 -17.88 24.04
N GLY A 79 -10.28 -17.95 22.82
CA GLY A 79 -10.94 -17.50 21.62
C GLY A 79 -10.70 -16.03 21.26
N GLU A 80 -9.98 -15.24 22.05
CA GLU A 80 -9.64 -13.87 21.70
C GLU A 80 -8.65 -13.81 20.54
N LEU A 81 -8.72 -12.73 19.72
CA LEU A 81 -7.73 -12.49 18.68
C LEU A 81 -6.52 -11.75 19.24
N ALA A 82 -5.43 -12.49 19.42
CA ALA A 82 -4.14 -11.97 19.87
C ALA A 82 -3.40 -11.18 18.79
N GLY A 83 -3.73 -11.37 17.51
CA GLY A 83 -3.09 -10.64 16.41
C GLY A 83 -3.67 -10.92 15.04
N MET A 84 -3.23 -10.15 14.05
CA MET A 84 -3.61 -10.30 12.65
C MET A 84 -2.49 -9.85 11.71
N VAL A 85 -2.52 -10.33 10.47
CA VAL A 85 -1.68 -9.86 9.36
C VAL A 85 -2.43 -9.99 8.04
N GLY A 86 -2.19 -9.08 7.11
CA GLY A 86 -2.68 -9.12 5.74
C GLY A 86 -1.56 -9.40 4.73
N ALA A 87 -1.88 -10.15 3.70
CA ALA A 87 -1.02 -10.48 2.58
C ALA A 87 -1.74 -10.21 1.26
N VAL A 88 -1.26 -9.23 0.50
CA VAL A 88 -1.87 -8.76 -0.75
C VAL A 88 -0.91 -9.00 -1.92
N PRO A 89 -1.15 -10.02 -2.76
CA PRO A 89 -0.33 -10.25 -3.95
C PRO A 89 -0.67 -9.24 -5.05
N LEU A 90 0.36 -8.65 -5.66
CA LEU A 90 0.28 -7.70 -6.76
C LEU A 90 1.19 -8.16 -7.94
N GLY A 91 1.15 -9.43 -8.27
CA GLY A 91 2.08 -10.05 -9.24
C GLY A 91 3.45 -10.32 -8.60
N ASP A 92 4.52 -9.85 -9.22
CA ASP A 92 5.90 -10.05 -8.72
C ASP A 92 6.16 -9.36 -7.37
N ILE A 93 5.31 -8.41 -6.96
CA ILE A 93 5.37 -7.76 -5.66
C ILE A 93 4.22 -8.25 -4.79
N GLY A 94 4.54 -8.74 -3.61
CA GLY A 94 3.58 -9.00 -2.55
C GLY A 94 3.65 -7.91 -1.48
N VAL A 95 2.52 -7.52 -0.92
CA VAL A 95 2.48 -6.53 0.17
C VAL A 95 2.04 -7.19 1.46
N LEU A 96 2.91 -7.18 2.47
CA LEU A 96 2.57 -7.49 3.85
C LEU A 96 2.01 -6.21 4.49
N CYS A 97 0.82 -6.29 5.01
CA CYS A 97 0.13 -5.13 5.60
C CYS A 97 -0.67 -5.54 6.86
N HIS A 98 -1.16 -4.57 7.59
CA HIS A 98 -2.06 -4.77 8.72
C HIS A 98 -1.53 -5.74 9.80
N LEU A 99 -0.20 -5.81 10.02
CA LEU A 99 0.32 -6.56 11.16
C LEU A 99 -0.02 -5.84 12.46
N ALA A 100 -0.85 -6.46 13.26
CA ALA A 100 -1.21 -6.02 14.60
C ALA A 100 -1.08 -7.17 15.59
N VAL A 101 -0.58 -6.85 16.80
CA VAL A 101 -0.56 -7.77 17.95
C VAL A 101 -1.15 -7.01 19.12
N HIS A 102 -2.16 -7.60 19.76
CA HIS A 102 -2.79 -7.10 20.96
C HIS A 102 -1.74 -6.90 22.06
N ASP A 103 -1.83 -5.80 22.81
CA ASP A 103 -0.80 -5.39 23.78
C ASP A 103 -0.50 -6.48 24.82
N GLY A 104 -1.53 -7.19 25.28
CA GLY A 104 -1.41 -8.30 26.24
C GLY A 104 -0.68 -9.54 25.72
N TYR A 105 -0.50 -9.66 24.42
CA TYR A 105 0.16 -10.81 23.77
C TYR A 105 1.50 -10.44 23.11
N ARG A 106 2.02 -9.24 23.38
CA ARG A 106 3.35 -8.84 22.90
C ARG A 106 4.46 -9.59 23.62
N GLY A 107 5.60 -9.70 22.96
CA GLY A 107 6.75 -10.44 23.52
C GLY A 107 6.71 -11.95 23.31
N LEU A 108 5.58 -12.51 22.84
CA LEU A 108 5.40 -13.94 22.59
C LEU A 108 5.80 -14.40 21.16
N GLY A 109 6.50 -13.56 20.40
CA GLY A 109 6.93 -13.91 19.03
C GLY A 109 5.82 -13.87 17.96
N LEU A 110 4.56 -13.51 18.31
CA LEU A 110 3.42 -13.55 17.38
C LEU A 110 3.60 -12.66 16.15
N GLY A 111 4.27 -11.51 16.31
CA GLY A 111 4.57 -10.62 15.19
C GLY A 111 5.45 -11.30 14.14
N ALA A 112 6.48 -12.04 14.57
CA ALA A 112 7.35 -12.81 13.67
C ALA A 112 6.60 -13.97 13.01
N LEU A 113 5.81 -14.71 13.78
CA LEU A 113 5.03 -15.85 13.29
C LEU A 113 4.00 -15.42 12.22
N LEU A 114 3.22 -14.38 12.49
CA LEU A 114 2.27 -13.79 11.55
C LEU A 114 2.96 -13.27 10.29
N SER A 115 4.11 -12.57 10.44
CA SER A 115 4.88 -12.08 9.30
C SER A 115 5.43 -13.22 8.46
N THR A 116 5.93 -14.28 9.07
CA THR A 116 6.42 -15.48 8.37
C THR A 116 5.30 -16.15 7.59
N TRP A 117 4.09 -16.26 8.16
CA TRP A 117 2.93 -16.76 7.44
C TRP A 117 2.63 -15.91 6.19
N ALA A 118 2.60 -14.58 6.33
CA ALA A 118 2.33 -13.68 5.21
C ALA A 118 3.40 -13.77 4.11
N VAL A 119 4.69 -13.86 4.49
CA VAL A 119 5.81 -14.06 3.56
C VAL A 119 5.66 -15.37 2.80
N ALA A 120 5.39 -16.48 3.49
CA ALA A 120 5.20 -17.80 2.88
C ALA A 120 4.01 -17.78 1.92
N TYR A 121 2.90 -17.16 2.33
CA TYR A 121 1.74 -17.00 1.45
C TYR A 121 2.07 -16.22 0.18
N LEU A 122 2.67 -15.04 0.30
CA LEU A 122 3.01 -14.19 -0.84
C LEU A 122 3.99 -14.89 -1.80
N ARG A 123 4.97 -15.61 -1.27
CA ARG A 123 5.89 -16.44 -2.07
C ARG A 123 5.15 -17.54 -2.83
N SER A 124 4.19 -18.22 -2.20
CA SER A 124 3.35 -19.23 -2.85
C SER A 124 2.49 -18.66 -3.99
N ARG A 125 2.24 -17.34 -3.98
CA ARG A 125 1.53 -16.61 -5.03
C ARG A 125 2.46 -16.02 -6.10
N GLY A 126 3.77 -16.34 -6.06
CA GLY A 126 4.75 -15.93 -7.05
C GLY A 126 5.41 -14.58 -6.79
N ALA A 127 5.22 -13.98 -5.60
CA ALA A 127 5.89 -12.74 -5.28
C ALA A 127 7.41 -12.93 -5.17
N LYS A 128 8.18 -12.20 -5.98
CA LYS A 128 9.64 -12.15 -5.95
C LYS A 128 10.15 -11.16 -4.91
N THR A 129 9.38 -10.11 -4.68
CA THR A 129 9.66 -9.10 -3.66
C THR A 129 8.48 -8.97 -2.72
N ILE A 130 8.74 -8.97 -1.42
CA ILE A 130 7.72 -8.68 -0.41
C ILE A 130 7.99 -7.32 0.18
N ARG A 131 7.03 -6.43 0.06
CA ARG A 131 7.11 -5.04 0.49
C ARG A 131 6.22 -4.80 1.69
N LEU A 132 6.69 -3.96 2.60
CA LEU A 132 5.89 -3.44 3.70
C LEU A 132 6.29 -2.00 4.05
N TYR A 133 5.49 -1.37 4.90
CA TYR A 133 5.80 -0.08 5.49
C TYR A 133 5.83 -0.23 7.01
N SER A 134 7.04 -0.10 7.59
CA SER A 134 7.28 -0.27 9.02
C SER A 134 7.24 1.06 9.75
N THR A 135 6.66 1.05 10.95
CA THR A 135 6.94 2.07 11.94
C THR A 135 8.31 1.80 12.58
N LEU A 136 8.97 2.80 13.13
CA LEU A 136 10.25 2.64 13.85
C LEU A 136 10.18 1.54 14.92
N ARG A 137 9.05 1.41 15.60
CA ARG A 137 8.84 0.39 16.64
C ARG A 137 8.89 -1.05 16.12
N ALA A 138 8.45 -1.29 14.89
CA ALA A 138 8.38 -2.64 14.31
C ALA A 138 9.57 -2.98 13.41
N GLU A 139 10.48 -2.04 13.22
CA GLU A 139 11.62 -2.19 12.28
C GLU A 139 12.54 -3.34 12.66
N ALA A 140 12.90 -3.45 13.96
CA ALA A 140 13.76 -4.53 14.46
C ALA A 140 13.19 -5.92 14.16
N LEU A 141 11.85 -6.10 14.26
CA LEU A 141 11.18 -7.32 13.89
C LEU A 141 11.39 -7.66 12.41
N TYR A 142 11.18 -6.71 11.52
CA TYR A 142 11.30 -6.98 10.09
C TYR A 142 12.76 -7.19 9.65
N ARG A 143 13.69 -6.45 10.24
CA ARG A 143 15.13 -6.68 10.02
C ARG A 143 15.55 -8.10 10.44
N SER A 144 15.03 -8.61 11.57
CA SER A 144 15.31 -9.98 12.00
C SER A 144 14.74 -11.05 11.07
N LEU A 145 13.74 -10.70 10.25
CA LEU A 145 13.17 -11.55 9.20
C LEU A 145 13.84 -11.37 7.84
N GLY A 146 14.94 -10.59 7.76
CA GLY A 146 15.71 -10.37 6.55
C GLY A 146 15.19 -9.25 5.64
N PHE A 147 14.26 -8.43 6.09
CA PHE A 147 13.84 -7.25 5.33
C PHE A 147 14.92 -6.17 5.37
N GLU A 148 15.16 -5.54 4.23
CA GLU A 148 16.10 -4.42 4.07
C GLU A 148 15.34 -3.10 3.85
N GLU A 149 15.91 -2.01 4.34
CA GLU A 149 15.42 -0.67 4.09
C GLU A 149 15.62 -0.25 2.64
N VAL A 150 14.61 0.35 2.06
CA VAL A 150 14.65 0.82 0.67
C VAL A 150 14.52 2.34 0.58
N THR A 151 13.54 2.92 1.26
CA THR A 151 13.30 4.37 1.19
C THR A 151 12.41 4.84 2.34
N PRO A 152 12.67 6.03 2.87
CA PRO A 152 11.79 6.64 3.85
C PRO A 152 10.43 6.97 3.24
N ARG A 153 9.48 7.21 4.11
CA ARG A 153 8.14 7.65 3.78
C ARG A 153 7.71 8.78 4.69
N THR A 154 7.30 9.89 4.10
CA THR A 154 6.84 11.07 4.82
C THR A 154 5.32 11.19 4.72
N VAL A 155 4.65 11.37 5.84
CA VAL A 155 3.24 11.70 5.91
C VAL A 155 3.09 13.21 5.97
N TYR A 156 2.48 13.77 4.94
CA TYR A 156 2.15 15.18 4.85
C TYR A 156 0.71 15.43 5.29
N ARG A 157 0.51 16.46 6.10
CA ARG A 157 -0.81 16.89 6.59
C ARG A 157 -1.01 18.35 6.27
N LEU A 158 -2.22 18.67 5.86
CA LEU A 158 -2.72 20.00 5.69
C LEU A 158 -3.98 20.12 6.56
N GLU A 159 -3.93 21.00 7.55
CA GLU A 159 -5.02 21.17 8.52
C GLU A 159 -6.26 21.80 7.86
N GLU A 160 -7.37 21.87 8.60
CA GLU A 160 -8.60 22.51 8.13
C GLU A 160 -8.36 23.98 7.72
N GLY A 161 -8.99 24.40 6.62
CA GLY A 161 -8.91 25.80 6.21
C GLY A 161 -9.64 26.12 4.92
N PRO A 162 -9.97 27.40 4.70
CA PRO A 162 -10.54 27.84 3.44
C PRO A 162 -9.44 27.88 2.37
N TRP A 163 -9.24 26.77 1.67
CA TRP A 163 -8.28 26.71 0.56
C TRP A 163 -8.80 27.58 -0.60
N ARG A 164 -8.43 28.85 -0.62
CA ARG A 164 -8.73 29.76 -1.74
C ARG A 164 -7.67 29.61 -2.84
N LEU A 165 -7.63 28.43 -3.45
CA LEU A 165 -6.74 28.15 -4.56
C LEU A 165 -7.39 28.65 -5.86
N ARG A 166 -6.70 29.55 -6.57
CA ARG A 166 -7.02 29.81 -7.98
C ARG A 166 -6.49 28.62 -8.78
N VAL A 167 -7.39 27.74 -9.20
CA VAL A 167 -7.03 26.57 -9.98
C VAL A 167 -7.38 26.86 -11.41
N PRO A 168 -6.40 26.97 -12.32
CA PRO A 168 -6.68 27.04 -13.74
C PRO A 168 -7.33 25.72 -14.19
N ASP A 169 -8.29 25.78 -15.09
CA ASP A 169 -8.91 24.59 -15.65
C ASP A 169 -7.96 23.83 -16.60
N GLN A 170 -6.93 24.52 -17.08
CA GLN A 170 -5.96 24.01 -18.04
C GLN A 170 -4.59 24.66 -17.81
N VAL A 171 -3.52 23.88 -17.95
CA VAL A 171 -2.12 24.35 -17.95
C VAL A 171 -1.42 23.68 -19.13
N ASP A 172 -0.78 24.46 -20.02
CA ASP A 172 0.03 23.98 -21.14
C ASP A 172 -0.65 22.89 -22.01
N GLY A 173 -1.95 23.07 -22.30
CA GLY A 173 -2.72 22.11 -23.07
C GLY A 173 -3.17 20.86 -22.28
N HIS A 174 -2.85 20.79 -21.00
CA HIS A 174 -3.29 19.71 -20.10
C HIS A 174 -4.60 20.08 -19.42
N ARG A 175 -5.61 19.23 -19.55
CA ARG A 175 -6.93 19.41 -18.93
C ARG A 175 -7.16 18.40 -17.81
N VAL A 176 -7.70 18.86 -16.68
CA VAL A 176 -8.13 17.98 -15.59
C VAL A 176 -9.57 17.54 -15.81
N GLU A 177 -9.77 16.24 -15.75
CA GLU A 177 -11.08 15.61 -15.89
C GLU A 177 -11.36 14.71 -14.69
N THR A 178 -12.63 14.34 -14.51
CA THR A 178 -12.98 13.31 -13.53
C THR A 178 -12.56 11.95 -14.06
N LEU A 179 -11.78 11.22 -13.26
CA LEU A 179 -11.43 9.83 -13.54
C LEU A 179 -12.67 8.94 -13.42
N THR A 180 -12.99 8.22 -14.48
CA THR A 180 -14.15 7.33 -14.59
C THR A 180 -13.72 5.87 -14.71
N PHE A 181 -14.67 4.94 -14.63
CA PHE A 181 -14.39 3.52 -14.92
C PHE A 181 -13.97 3.27 -16.37
N GLY A 182 -14.39 4.12 -17.30
CA GLY A 182 -13.99 4.05 -18.71
C GLY A 182 -12.50 4.29 -18.95
N ASP A 183 -11.83 5.04 -18.05
CA ASP A 183 -10.41 5.33 -18.14
C ASP A 183 -9.53 4.20 -17.59
N LEU A 184 -10.10 3.28 -16.80
CA LEU A 184 -9.33 2.25 -16.09
C LEU A 184 -8.51 1.33 -17.00
N PRO A 185 -8.99 0.87 -18.17
CA PRO A 185 -8.20 -0.01 -19.03
C PRO A 185 -6.85 0.60 -19.45
N GLU A 186 -6.84 1.89 -19.83
CA GLU A 186 -5.61 2.62 -20.15
C GLU A 186 -4.79 2.89 -18.89
N LEU A 187 -5.46 3.32 -17.82
CA LEU A 187 -4.83 3.66 -16.56
C LEU A 187 -4.06 2.47 -15.95
N TYR A 188 -4.57 1.26 -16.04
CA TYR A 188 -3.90 0.05 -15.54
C TYR A 188 -2.51 -0.14 -16.13
N GLY A 189 -2.36 0.09 -17.44
CA GLY A 189 -1.07 0.02 -18.12
C GLY A 189 -0.09 1.06 -17.61
N VAL A 190 -0.53 2.31 -17.54
CA VAL A 190 0.27 3.44 -17.05
C VAL A 190 0.67 3.26 -15.59
N ASP A 191 -0.27 2.84 -14.76
CA ASP A 191 -0.04 2.64 -13.33
C ASP A 191 0.90 1.47 -13.06
N ARG A 192 0.68 0.32 -13.70
CA ARG A 192 1.54 -0.86 -13.59
C ARG A 192 2.98 -0.55 -13.99
N TRP A 193 3.17 0.21 -15.07
CA TRP A 193 4.49 0.64 -15.49
C TRP A 193 5.18 1.52 -14.45
N SER A 194 4.45 2.51 -13.91
CA SER A 194 5.00 3.49 -12.96
C SER A 194 5.23 2.88 -11.58
N TYR A 195 4.26 2.09 -11.08
CA TYR A 195 4.34 1.49 -9.73
C TYR A 195 5.23 0.24 -9.69
N GLY A 196 5.34 -0.47 -10.81
CA GLY A 196 6.11 -1.70 -10.91
C GLY A 196 5.39 -2.96 -10.46
N ALA A 197 4.08 -2.89 -10.20
CA ALA A 197 3.24 -4.04 -9.86
C ALA A 197 1.81 -3.84 -10.36
N ASP A 198 1.06 -4.92 -10.49
CA ASP A 198 -0.34 -4.87 -10.88
C ASP A 198 -1.24 -4.56 -9.69
N ARG A 199 -1.71 -3.33 -9.61
CA ARG A 199 -2.70 -2.90 -8.60
C ARG A 199 -4.05 -2.51 -9.20
N SER A 200 -4.37 -3.05 -10.37
CA SER A 200 -5.64 -2.79 -11.08
C SER A 200 -6.87 -3.05 -10.20
N ALA A 201 -6.89 -4.16 -9.46
CA ALA A 201 -7.97 -4.47 -8.53
C ALA A 201 -8.11 -3.42 -7.40
N LEU A 202 -6.99 -2.89 -6.90
CA LEU A 202 -7.00 -1.80 -5.90
C LEU A 202 -7.53 -0.50 -6.47
N LEU A 203 -7.12 -0.13 -7.69
CA LEU A 203 -7.59 1.07 -8.37
C LEU A 203 -9.10 1.00 -8.60
N PHE A 204 -9.57 -0.13 -9.15
CA PHE A 204 -10.99 -0.37 -9.36
C PHE A 204 -11.79 -0.27 -8.04
N ALA A 205 -11.35 -0.99 -7.02
CA ALA A 205 -12.04 -1.02 -5.72
C ALA A 205 -12.03 0.37 -5.06
N THR A 206 -10.92 1.11 -5.15
CA THR A 206 -10.81 2.48 -4.60
C THR A 206 -11.76 3.43 -5.31
N LEU A 207 -11.80 3.39 -6.66
CA LEU A 207 -12.70 4.26 -7.43
C LEU A 207 -14.17 3.91 -7.17
N ARG A 208 -14.50 2.62 -7.03
CA ARG A 208 -15.84 2.13 -6.69
C ARG A 208 -16.28 2.60 -5.30
N LEU A 209 -15.38 2.56 -4.31
CA LEU A 209 -15.68 3.00 -2.95
C LEU A 209 -15.81 4.53 -2.85
N HIS A 210 -15.14 5.27 -3.74
CA HIS A 210 -15.08 6.72 -3.74
C HIS A 210 -15.45 7.31 -5.11
N PRO A 211 -16.71 7.13 -5.57
CA PRO A 211 -17.15 7.60 -6.89
C PRO A 211 -17.00 9.12 -7.01
N GLY A 212 -16.58 9.59 -8.20
CA GLY A 212 -16.36 11.01 -8.49
C GLY A 212 -15.17 11.66 -7.77
N ARG A 213 -14.35 10.88 -7.07
CA ARG A 213 -13.20 11.40 -6.30
C ARG A 213 -11.85 11.16 -6.99
N GLY A 214 -11.84 10.55 -8.16
CA GLY A 214 -10.68 10.44 -9.03
C GLY A 214 -10.54 11.64 -9.95
N LEU A 215 -9.31 12.07 -10.20
CA LEU A 215 -8.94 13.08 -11.21
C LEU A 215 -7.89 12.49 -12.14
N ILE A 216 -7.98 12.84 -13.40
CA ILE A 216 -7.06 12.43 -14.46
C ILE A 216 -6.67 13.64 -15.30
N VAL A 217 -5.43 13.68 -15.79
CA VAL A 217 -4.94 14.68 -16.72
C VAL A 217 -4.49 14.00 -17.98
N ARG A 218 -4.94 14.53 -19.11
CA ARG A 218 -4.54 14.11 -20.46
C ARG A 218 -3.88 15.26 -21.21
N ASP A 219 -2.93 14.92 -22.11
CA ASP A 219 -2.39 15.88 -23.06
C ASP A 219 -3.31 16.05 -24.27
N SER A 220 -2.94 16.94 -25.19
CA SER A 220 -3.68 17.22 -26.43
C SER A 220 -3.84 15.99 -27.35
N THR A 221 -3.03 14.94 -27.16
CA THR A 221 -3.14 13.66 -27.88
C THR A 221 -4.03 12.64 -27.19
N GLY A 222 -4.59 12.99 -26.02
CA GLY A 222 -5.44 12.12 -25.20
C GLY A 222 -4.66 11.21 -24.25
N ARG A 223 -3.33 11.25 -24.21
CA ARG A 223 -2.52 10.37 -23.35
C ARG A 223 -2.56 10.80 -21.90
N ILE A 224 -2.64 9.84 -20.99
CA ILE A 224 -2.60 10.08 -19.54
C ILE A 224 -1.23 10.66 -19.13
N LYS A 225 -1.26 11.83 -18.50
CA LYS A 225 -0.09 12.53 -17.94
C LYS A 225 -0.06 12.53 -16.42
N GLY A 226 -1.17 12.19 -15.78
CA GLY A 226 -1.22 12.05 -14.35
C GLY A 226 -2.62 11.72 -13.88
N TYR A 227 -2.70 11.26 -12.65
CA TYR A 227 -3.96 10.99 -11.98
C TYR A 227 -3.77 10.99 -10.46
N LEU A 228 -4.86 11.19 -9.75
CA LEU A 228 -4.94 10.95 -8.31
C LEU A 228 -6.35 10.47 -7.93
N ILE A 229 -6.43 9.79 -6.78
CA ILE A 229 -7.72 9.43 -6.18
C ILE A 229 -7.76 9.99 -4.75
N ARG A 230 -8.87 10.65 -4.41
CA ARG A 230 -9.18 11.09 -3.05
C ARG A 230 -10.04 10.02 -2.37
N SER A 231 -9.71 9.70 -1.14
CA SER A 231 -10.51 8.83 -0.28
C SER A 231 -10.82 9.56 1.03
N VAL A 232 -11.92 9.21 1.67
CA VAL A 232 -12.30 9.79 2.97
C VAL A 232 -12.08 8.74 4.05
N ARG A 233 -11.44 9.13 5.14
CA ARG A 233 -11.27 8.31 6.32
C ARG A 233 -11.50 9.15 7.58
N GLY A 234 -12.58 8.85 8.26
CA GLY A 234 -13.05 9.73 9.34
C GLY A 234 -13.36 11.12 8.80
N ARG A 235 -12.77 12.16 9.39
CA ARG A 235 -12.95 13.56 8.97
C ARG A 235 -11.91 14.03 7.95
N ALA A 236 -10.90 13.24 7.64
CA ALA A 236 -9.80 13.63 6.76
C ALA A 236 -9.95 13.05 5.34
N THR A 237 -9.57 13.86 4.35
CA THR A 237 -9.37 13.42 2.97
C THR A 237 -7.94 12.90 2.82
N ARG A 238 -7.78 11.70 2.25
CA ARG A 238 -6.48 11.16 1.85
C ARG A 238 -6.33 11.20 0.34
N ILE A 239 -5.18 11.67 -0.13
CA ILE A 239 -4.84 11.68 -1.55
C ILE A 239 -3.82 10.58 -1.82
N GLY A 240 -4.22 9.65 -2.69
CA GLY A 240 -3.39 8.55 -3.16
C GLY A 240 -4.24 7.39 -3.73
N PRO A 241 -3.74 6.70 -4.77
CA PRO A 241 -2.48 6.98 -5.45
C PRO A 241 -2.46 8.37 -6.11
N PHE A 242 -1.25 8.97 -6.25
CA PHE A 242 -1.06 10.24 -6.91
C PHE A 242 0.22 10.17 -7.74
N LEU A 243 0.07 10.19 -9.05
CA LEU A 243 1.14 10.10 -10.03
C LEU A 243 1.02 11.20 -11.07
N ALA A 244 2.16 11.75 -11.50
CA ALA A 244 2.20 12.77 -12.51
C ALA A 244 3.50 12.72 -13.32
N SER A 245 3.44 13.12 -14.60
CA SER A 245 4.59 13.16 -15.51
C SER A 245 5.53 14.33 -15.25
N THR A 246 4.99 15.44 -14.75
CA THR A 246 5.75 16.66 -14.46
C THR A 246 5.24 17.30 -13.16
N PRO A 247 6.06 18.17 -12.53
CA PRO A 247 5.63 18.94 -11.36
C PRO A 247 4.40 19.82 -11.65
N ASP A 248 4.25 20.37 -12.85
CA ASP A 248 3.11 21.21 -13.21
C ASP A 248 1.82 20.44 -13.33
N VAL A 249 1.85 19.23 -13.91
CA VAL A 249 0.72 18.29 -13.90
C VAL A 249 0.35 17.91 -12.48
N ALA A 250 1.35 17.66 -11.62
CA ALA A 250 1.11 17.35 -10.21
C ALA A 250 0.48 18.54 -9.47
N ARG A 251 0.98 19.76 -9.70
CA ARG A 251 0.44 21.01 -9.14
C ARG A 251 -1.02 21.19 -9.52
N LEU A 252 -1.33 21.02 -10.80
CA LEU A 252 -2.69 21.14 -11.34
C LEU A 252 -3.65 20.12 -10.67
N LEU A 253 -3.24 18.85 -10.60
CA LEU A 253 -4.02 17.80 -9.95
C LEU A 253 -4.25 18.09 -8.46
N LEU A 254 -3.20 18.47 -7.73
CA LEU A 254 -3.27 18.74 -6.29
C LEU A 254 -4.18 19.94 -6.01
N ALA A 255 -4.00 21.05 -6.74
CA ALA A 255 -4.83 22.24 -6.59
C ALA A 255 -6.32 21.92 -6.82
N ARG A 256 -6.63 21.15 -7.87
CA ARG A 256 -7.99 20.71 -8.18
C ARG A 256 -8.55 19.77 -7.11
N ALA A 257 -7.72 18.87 -6.59
CA ALA A 257 -8.11 17.97 -5.52
C ALA A 257 -8.46 18.75 -4.24
N LEU A 258 -7.62 19.71 -3.83
CA LEU A 258 -7.81 20.52 -2.64
C LEU A 258 -9.06 21.39 -2.73
N SER A 259 -9.32 22.03 -3.88
CA SER A 259 -10.53 22.86 -4.08
C SER A 259 -11.82 22.07 -3.89
N ALA A 260 -11.78 20.75 -4.06
CA ALA A 260 -12.93 19.87 -3.93
C ALA A 260 -12.99 19.13 -2.58
N THR A 261 -12.18 19.52 -1.57
CA THR A 261 -12.22 18.92 -0.22
C THR A 261 -13.18 19.63 0.73
N GLY A 262 -13.63 20.82 0.37
CA GLY A 262 -14.48 21.65 1.25
C GLY A 262 -13.76 22.15 2.49
N GLY A 263 -12.41 22.21 2.47
CA GLY A 263 -11.60 22.66 3.60
C GLY A 263 -11.32 21.60 4.67
N THR A 264 -11.73 20.35 4.47
CA THR A 264 -11.41 19.26 5.41
C THR A 264 -9.92 18.98 5.46
N PRO A 265 -9.38 18.46 6.58
CA PRO A 265 -7.96 18.09 6.67
C PRO A 265 -7.57 17.12 5.56
N VAL A 266 -6.38 17.31 5.00
CA VAL A 266 -5.87 16.48 3.91
C VAL A 266 -4.58 15.78 4.31
N GLN A 267 -4.45 14.52 3.94
CA GLN A 267 -3.24 13.73 4.14
C GLN A 267 -2.74 13.17 2.81
N VAL A 268 -1.45 13.34 2.56
CA VAL A 268 -0.73 12.69 1.45
C VAL A 268 0.47 11.95 2.01
N THR A 269 0.74 10.75 1.54
CA THR A 269 1.91 9.99 1.97
C THR A 269 2.86 9.83 0.80
N VAL A 270 4.04 10.43 0.91
CA VAL A 270 5.06 10.48 -0.14
C VAL A 270 6.12 9.40 0.10
N PRO A 271 6.36 8.49 -0.86
CA PRO A 271 7.50 7.60 -0.82
C PRO A 271 8.73 8.31 -1.40
N GLY A 272 9.89 8.13 -0.81
CA GLY A 272 11.14 8.64 -1.35
C GLY A 272 11.88 9.54 -0.38
N PRO A 273 13.17 9.83 -0.68
CA PRO A 273 14.01 10.67 0.14
C PRO A 273 13.52 12.13 0.10
N ALA A 274 13.84 12.87 1.14
CA ALA A 274 13.64 14.32 1.17
C ALA A 274 14.32 14.97 -0.06
N GLY A 275 13.65 15.99 -0.63
CA GLY A 275 14.17 16.71 -1.80
C GLY A 275 13.64 16.24 -3.16
N CYS A 276 12.86 15.14 -3.23
CA CYS A 276 12.14 14.88 -4.48
C CYS A 276 11.00 15.89 -4.70
N HIS A 277 10.61 16.08 -5.95
CA HIS A 277 9.58 17.08 -6.36
C HIS A 277 8.27 16.98 -5.56
N ALA A 278 7.91 15.79 -5.09
CA ALA A 278 6.70 15.60 -4.31
C ALA A 278 6.75 16.33 -2.96
N HIS A 279 7.90 16.31 -2.28
CA HIS A 279 8.10 17.02 -1.01
C HIS A 279 7.98 18.53 -1.20
N SER A 280 8.70 19.08 -2.18
CA SER A 280 8.68 20.51 -2.49
C SER A 280 7.28 20.99 -2.86
N LEU A 281 6.56 20.21 -3.69
CA LEU A 281 5.20 20.55 -4.09
C LEU A 281 4.26 20.62 -2.88
N LEU A 282 4.30 19.63 -1.99
CA LEU A 282 3.40 19.62 -0.83
C LEU A 282 3.72 20.74 0.15
N GLN A 283 5.01 21.04 0.37
CA GLN A 283 5.43 22.18 1.20
C GLN A 283 4.97 23.52 0.62
N GLU A 284 5.03 23.69 -0.72
CA GLU A 284 4.51 24.88 -1.40
C GLU A 284 3.01 25.09 -1.17
N PHE A 285 2.25 24.00 -1.05
CA PHE A 285 0.81 24.03 -0.69
C PHE A 285 0.55 24.15 0.80
N GLY A 286 1.57 24.31 1.63
CA GLY A 286 1.45 24.48 3.07
C GLY A 286 1.27 23.18 3.86
N PHE A 287 1.55 22.02 3.26
CA PHE A 287 1.55 20.78 4.00
C PHE A 287 2.76 20.68 4.93
N GLU A 288 2.51 20.20 6.15
CA GLU A 288 3.55 19.85 7.11
C GLU A 288 3.86 18.34 7.02
N GLY A 289 5.14 18.02 6.89
CA GLY A 289 5.61 16.64 6.73
C GLY A 289 6.19 16.07 8.01
N THR A 290 5.82 14.84 8.34
CA THR A 290 6.44 14.03 9.40
C THR A 290 6.93 12.73 8.80
N GLU A 291 8.23 12.49 8.86
CA GLU A 291 8.81 11.20 8.52
C GLU A 291 8.46 10.21 9.63
N ASP A 292 7.66 9.17 9.31
CA ASP A 292 7.14 8.27 10.33
C ASP A 292 7.35 6.79 10.01
N ARG A 293 7.77 6.48 8.79
CA ARG A 293 7.82 5.08 8.34
C ARG A 293 8.93 4.85 7.33
N MET A 294 9.36 3.58 7.27
CA MET A 294 10.32 3.09 6.31
C MET A 294 9.66 2.04 5.41
N ARG A 295 9.88 2.14 4.10
CA ARG A 295 9.61 1.03 3.19
C ARG A 295 10.71 0.00 3.32
N LEU A 296 10.32 -1.23 3.65
CA LEU A 296 11.20 -2.38 3.74
C LEU A 296 10.82 -3.40 2.67
N GLU A 297 11.81 -4.09 2.12
CA GLU A 297 11.60 -5.15 1.12
C GLU A 297 12.43 -6.39 1.46
N LEU A 298 11.86 -7.56 1.10
CA LEU A 298 12.51 -8.87 1.22
C LEU A 298 12.51 -9.55 -0.15
N GLY A 299 13.67 -9.96 -0.64
CA GLY A 299 13.84 -10.65 -1.92
C GLY A 299 14.48 -9.79 -2.99
N GLU A 300 14.00 -9.87 -4.25
CA GLU A 300 14.59 -9.12 -5.35
C GLU A 300 14.42 -7.61 -5.15
N LYS A 301 15.49 -6.84 -5.42
CA LYS A 301 15.42 -5.37 -5.31
C LYS A 301 14.54 -4.78 -6.41
N THR A 302 13.58 -3.96 -6.01
CA THR A 302 12.72 -3.25 -6.97
C THR A 302 13.33 -1.89 -7.33
N ALA A 303 13.19 -1.48 -8.59
CA ALA A 303 13.56 -0.13 -8.98
C ALA A 303 12.75 0.89 -8.16
N THR A 304 13.44 1.84 -7.53
CA THR A 304 12.82 2.90 -6.72
C THR A 304 12.18 3.98 -7.57
N CYS A 305 12.63 4.11 -8.81
CA CYS A 305 12.09 5.04 -9.80
C CYS A 305 12.10 4.37 -11.18
N ARG A 306 10.95 4.32 -11.82
CA ARG A 306 10.83 3.90 -13.23
C ARG A 306 10.57 5.13 -14.08
N THR A 307 11.01 5.11 -15.33
CA THR A 307 10.67 6.15 -16.31
C THR A 307 9.15 6.14 -16.54
N GLY A 308 8.49 7.27 -16.38
CA GLY A 308 7.04 7.38 -16.53
C GLY A 308 6.46 8.43 -15.61
N LEU A 309 5.37 8.10 -14.94
CA LEU A 309 4.79 9.00 -13.94
C LEU A 309 5.54 8.91 -12.62
N ALA A 310 5.97 10.05 -12.09
CA ALA A 310 6.57 10.15 -10.77
C ALA A 310 5.50 9.98 -9.66
N HIS A 311 5.91 9.40 -8.54
CA HIS A 311 5.03 9.19 -7.39
C HIS A 311 5.00 10.42 -6.49
N TYR A 312 3.83 11.03 -6.36
CA TYR A 312 3.53 12.12 -5.43
C TYR A 312 2.74 11.66 -4.20
N GLY A 313 2.13 10.50 -4.26
CA GLY A 313 1.42 9.91 -3.13
C GLY A 313 1.18 8.41 -3.28
N THR A 314 1.31 7.67 -2.17
CA THR A 314 1.08 6.22 -2.14
C THR A 314 -0.40 5.88 -1.98
N THR A 315 -0.75 4.63 -2.25
CA THR A 315 -2.09 4.10 -1.99
C THR A 315 -2.34 4.00 -0.47
N PRO A 316 -3.35 4.69 0.07
CA PRO A 316 -3.56 4.79 1.51
C PRO A 316 -3.85 3.48 2.23
N TYR A 317 -4.38 2.49 1.52
CA TYR A 317 -4.88 1.24 2.12
C TYR A 317 -3.82 0.19 2.38
N LEU A 318 -2.68 0.26 1.67
CA LEU A 318 -1.58 -0.71 1.83
C LEU A 318 -0.58 -0.32 2.92
N ALA A 319 -0.78 0.82 3.55
CA ALA A 319 0.20 1.44 4.43
C ALA A 319 -0.41 1.81 5.78
N THR A 320 -0.88 0.83 6.50
CA THR A 320 -1.37 1.02 7.88
C THR A 320 -0.54 0.24 8.85
#